data_92ba0215bbebbc4daf336f423848fc52
#
_entry.id   92ba0215bbebbc4daf336f423848fc52
#
_cell.length_a   1.000
_cell.length_b   1.000
_cell.length_c   1.000
_cell.angle_alpha   90.00
_cell.angle_beta   90.00
_cell.angle_gamma   90.00
#
_symmetry.space_group_name_H-M   'P 1'
#
loop_
_entity.id
_entity.type
_entity.pdbx_description
1 polymer ?
#
loop_
_entity_poly.entity_id
_entity_poly.type
_entity_poly.pdbx_seq_one_letter_code
_entity_poly.pdbx_strand_id
1 'polypeptide(L)'
;MAEAVVVRAARAEDLAVVRQLLADAKLPLDGLDEQFGDHYAVAETQGQIIAAEGVEVYERWGLLRSAVVAPSHRGTGLGIRLTENRLAWARDRQLEALYLLTTTGAPFFARLGFVEVPRASAPAAIQASREFAGVCPSSAVCMRRGSAGR
;
A
#
# COMPACT_ATOMS: atom_id res chain seq x y z
N MET A 1 -15.21 11.78 -23.20
CA MET A 1 -15.38 12.15 -21.79
C MET A 1 -14.48 11.30 -20.93
N ALA A 2 -13.86 11.94 -19.96
CA ALA A 2 -13.03 11.21 -19.01
C ALA A 2 -13.90 10.32 -18.14
N GLU A 3 -13.44 9.10 -17.89
CA GLU A 3 -14.13 8.18 -16.99
C GLU A 3 -13.98 8.66 -15.55
N ALA A 4 -15.05 8.58 -14.79
CA ALA A 4 -14.99 8.87 -13.38
C ALA A 4 -14.31 7.71 -12.65
N VAL A 5 -13.29 8.01 -11.85
CA VAL A 5 -12.59 7.02 -11.04
C VAL A 5 -12.90 7.32 -9.57
N VAL A 6 -13.42 6.32 -8.88
CA VAL A 6 -13.77 6.42 -7.46
C VAL A 6 -12.77 5.63 -6.64
N VAL A 7 -12.19 6.27 -5.63
CA VAL A 7 -11.34 5.59 -4.65
C VAL A 7 -12.22 5.32 -3.43
N ARG A 8 -12.29 4.07 -3.03
CA ARG A 8 -13.13 3.64 -1.91
C ARG A 8 -12.47 2.52 -1.12
N ALA A 9 -13.01 2.24 0.05
CA ALA A 9 -12.56 1.09 0.84
C ALA A 9 -12.84 -0.21 0.08
N ALA A 10 -11.93 -1.17 0.21
CA ALA A 10 -12.13 -2.48 -0.40
C ALA A 10 -13.20 -3.27 0.35
N ARG A 11 -13.90 -4.12 -0.39
CA ARG A 11 -14.88 -5.06 0.15
C ARG A 11 -14.36 -6.48 -0.06
N ALA A 12 -14.92 -7.42 0.67
CA ALA A 12 -14.50 -8.82 0.57
C ALA A 12 -14.53 -9.34 -0.89
N GLU A 13 -15.53 -8.93 -1.65
CA GLU A 13 -15.66 -9.37 -3.04
C GLU A 13 -14.59 -8.80 -3.97
N ASP A 14 -13.85 -7.77 -3.54
CA ASP A 14 -12.79 -7.20 -4.35
C ASP A 14 -11.50 -8.03 -4.28
N LEU A 15 -11.40 -8.95 -3.33
CA LEU A 15 -10.15 -9.66 -3.06
C LEU A 15 -9.61 -10.39 -4.28
N ALA A 16 -10.47 -11.08 -5.01
CA ALA A 16 -10.04 -11.86 -6.17
C ALA A 16 -9.42 -10.97 -7.25
N VAL A 17 -10.03 -9.80 -7.52
CA VAL A 17 -9.52 -8.88 -8.53
C VAL A 17 -8.20 -8.26 -8.07
N VAL A 18 -8.10 -7.86 -6.80
CA VAL A 18 -6.87 -7.30 -6.25
C VAL A 18 -5.74 -8.33 -6.32
N ARG A 19 -6.05 -9.59 -5.96
CA ARG A 19 -5.08 -10.68 -6.06
C ARG A 19 -4.56 -10.82 -7.49
N GLN A 20 -5.45 -10.72 -8.48
CA GLN A 20 -5.05 -10.83 -9.89
C GLN A 20 -4.18 -9.65 -10.32
N LEU A 21 -4.56 -8.43 -9.92
CA LEU A 21 -3.75 -7.25 -10.23
C LEU A 21 -2.34 -7.38 -9.69
N LEU A 22 -2.21 -7.89 -8.46
CA LEU A 22 -0.90 -8.07 -7.83
C LEU A 22 -0.10 -9.16 -8.53
N ALA A 23 -0.75 -10.27 -8.86
CA ALA A 23 -0.09 -11.37 -9.56
C ALA A 23 0.43 -10.91 -10.92
N ASP A 24 -0.37 -10.16 -11.67
CA ASP A 24 0.02 -9.64 -12.97
C ASP A 24 1.20 -8.68 -12.86
N ALA A 25 1.30 -7.94 -11.78
CA ALA A 25 2.39 -7.01 -11.52
C ALA A 25 3.59 -7.68 -10.84
N LYS A 26 3.52 -8.98 -10.57
CA LYS A 26 4.55 -9.77 -9.91
C LYS A 26 4.87 -9.25 -8.51
N LEU A 27 3.84 -8.82 -7.81
CA LEU A 27 3.95 -8.37 -6.42
C LEU A 27 3.54 -9.48 -5.47
N PRO A 28 4.03 -9.45 -4.21
CA PRO A 28 3.74 -10.52 -3.25
C PRO A 28 2.25 -10.63 -2.94
N LEU A 29 1.77 -11.87 -2.88
CA LEU A 29 0.40 -12.20 -2.47
C LEU A 29 0.31 -12.68 -1.03
N ASP A 30 1.46 -12.99 -0.42
CA ASP A 30 1.51 -13.60 0.91
C ASP A 30 0.82 -12.70 1.93
N GLY A 31 -0.12 -13.27 2.68
CA GLY A 31 -0.80 -12.57 3.73
C GLY A 31 -1.85 -11.54 3.28
N LEU A 32 -2.10 -11.45 1.98
CA LEU A 32 -3.02 -10.44 1.44
C LEU A 32 -4.40 -10.49 2.12
N ASP A 33 -4.93 -11.69 2.34
CA ASP A 33 -6.27 -11.87 2.89
C ASP A 33 -6.34 -11.72 4.40
N GLU A 34 -5.20 -11.62 5.10
CA GLU A 34 -5.21 -11.57 6.57
C GLU A 34 -5.82 -10.28 7.11
N GLN A 35 -5.56 -9.16 6.45
CA GLN A 35 -6.11 -7.87 6.86
C GLN A 35 -6.86 -7.17 5.73
N PHE A 36 -7.34 -7.95 4.76
CA PHE A 36 -8.09 -7.37 3.65
C PHE A 36 -9.43 -6.82 4.15
N GLY A 37 -9.94 -5.81 3.45
CA GLY A 37 -11.16 -5.09 3.83
C GLY A 37 -10.86 -3.61 3.82
N ASP A 38 -11.36 -2.86 4.80
CA ASP A 38 -11.17 -1.41 4.83
C ASP A 38 -9.73 -0.98 5.10
N HIS A 39 -8.85 -1.91 5.46
CA HIS A 39 -7.41 -1.65 5.47
C HIS A 39 -6.87 -1.36 4.07
N TYR A 40 -7.60 -1.80 3.06
CA TYR A 40 -7.25 -1.60 1.65
C TYR A 40 -8.19 -0.60 1.02
N ALA A 41 -7.66 0.17 0.07
CA ALA A 41 -8.46 1.00 -0.82
C ALA A 41 -8.31 0.47 -2.23
N VAL A 42 -9.36 0.64 -3.01
CA VAL A 42 -9.37 0.29 -4.44
C VAL A 42 -9.84 1.48 -5.23
N ALA A 43 -9.40 1.55 -6.49
CA ALA A 43 -9.92 2.52 -7.44
C ALA A 43 -10.80 1.79 -8.44
N GLU A 44 -11.99 2.30 -8.64
CA GLU A 44 -12.99 1.66 -9.49
C GLU A 44 -13.45 2.63 -10.57
N THR A 45 -13.57 2.12 -11.79
CA THR A 45 -14.17 2.86 -12.90
C THR A 45 -15.00 1.90 -13.73
N GLN A 46 -16.21 2.31 -14.09
CA GLN A 46 -17.12 1.49 -14.91
C GLN A 46 -17.30 0.08 -14.35
N GLY A 47 -17.39 -0.03 -13.04
CA GLY A 47 -17.58 -1.31 -12.36
C GLY A 47 -16.34 -2.19 -12.27
N GLN A 48 -15.18 -1.70 -12.71
CA GLN A 48 -13.94 -2.49 -12.69
C GLN A 48 -12.94 -1.90 -11.72
N ILE A 49 -12.29 -2.77 -10.96
CA ILE A 49 -11.21 -2.39 -10.06
C ILE A 49 -9.93 -2.29 -10.90
N ILE A 50 -9.29 -1.12 -10.87
CA ILE A 50 -8.11 -0.84 -11.69
C ILE A 50 -6.87 -0.53 -10.87
N ALA A 51 -7.00 -0.41 -9.56
CA ALA A 51 -5.85 -0.11 -8.69
C ALA A 51 -6.20 -0.46 -7.26
N ALA A 52 -5.17 -0.67 -6.45
CA ALA A 52 -5.34 -0.99 -5.04
C ALA A 52 -4.11 -0.59 -4.25
N GLU A 53 -4.29 -0.41 -2.95
CA GLU A 53 -3.18 -0.21 -2.01
C GLU A 53 -3.70 -0.52 -0.62
N GLY A 54 -2.85 -1.11 0.24
CA GLY A 54 -3.29 -1.53 1.56
C GLY A 54 -2.34 -1.10 2.66
N VAL A 55 -2.88 -1.08 3.88
CA VAL A 55 -2.10 -0.87 5.11
C VAL A 55 -2.41 -2.02 6.04
N GLU A 56 -1.40 -2.81 6.37
CA GLU A 56 -1.52 -3.78 7.46
C GLU A 56 -1.16 -3.09 8.77
N VAL A 57 -1.93 -3.36 9.81
CA VAL A 57 -1.73 -2.73 11.11
C VAL A 57 -1.08 -3.72 12.06
N TYR A 58 0.01 -3.30 12.67
CA TYR A 58 0.77 -4.07 13.66
C TYR A 58 1.00 -3.14 14.85
N GLU A 59 0.21 -3.32 15.91
CA GLU A 59 0.21 -2.44 17.08
C GLU A 59 -0.16 -1.02 16.65
N ARG A 60 0.72 -0.05 16.87
CA ARG A 60 0.48 1.36 16.50
C ARG A 60 1.14 1.74 15.17
N TRP A 61 1.63 0.76 14.43
CA TRP A 61 2.39 0.98 13.20
C TRP A 61 1.63 0.40 12.03
N GLY A 62 1.79 1.02 10.86
CA GLY A 62 1.21 0.50 9.62
C GLY A 62 2.30 0.08 8.66
N LEU A 63 1.98 -0.93 7.86
CA LEU A 63 2.83 -1.38 6.75
C LEU A 63 2.06 -1.17 5.46
N LEU A 64 2.51 -0.20 4.67
CA LEU A 64 1.92 0.08 3.36
C LEU A 64 2.41 -0.98 2.38
N ARG A 65 1.48 -1.62 1.69
CA ARG A 65 1.83 -2.70 0.77
C ARG A 65 0.83 -2.79 -0.37
N SER A 66 1.17 -3.62 -1.34
CA SER A 66 0.25 -4.02 -2.42
C SER A 66 -0.21 -2.83 -3.26
N ALA A 67 0.65 -1.83 -3.43
CA ALA A 67 0.36 -0.68 -4.27
C ALA A 67 0.47 -1.09 -5.73
N VAL A 68 -0.66 -1.09 -6.45
CA VAL A 68 -0.70 -1.55 -7.82
C VAL A 68 -1.70 -0.71 -8.62
N VAL A 69 -1.32 -0.38 -9.85
CA VAL A 69 -2.21 0.28 -10.82
C VAL A 69 -2.17 -0.55 -12.10
N ALA A 70 -3.36 -0.86 -12.63
CA ALA A 70 -3.45 -1.59 -13.89
C ALA A 70 -2.66 -0.85 -14.99
N PRO A 71 -1.97 -1.57 -15.88
CA PRO A 71 -1.14 -0.92 -16.91
C PRO A 71 -1.87 0.13 -17.73
N SER A 72 -3.14 -0.10 -18.03
CA SER A 72 -3.94 0.81 -18.85
C SER A 72 -4.21 2.16 -18.16
N HIS A 73 -3.99 2.24 -16.85
CA HIS A 73 -4.31 3.45 -16.07
C HIS A 73 -3.08 4.03 -15.37
N ARG A 74 -1.88 3.56 -15.69
CA ARG A 74 -0.65 4.13 -15.13
C ARG A 74 -0.42 5.51 -15.70
N GLY A 75 0.24 6.37 -14.89
CA GLY A 75 0.51 7.74 -15.31
C GLY A 75 -0.67 8.68 -15.18
N THR A 76 -1.74 8.27 -14.48
CA THR A 76 -2.96 9.06 -14.33
C THR A 76 -3.10 9.68 -12.94
N GLY A 77 -2.11 9.51 -12.05
CA GLY A 77 -2.17 10.03 -10.70
C GLY A 77 -2.88 9.12 -9.70
N LEU A 78 -3.30 7.92 -10.11
CA LEU A 78 -4.02 7.01 -9.21
C LEU A 78 -3.16 6.55 -8.04
N GLY A 79 -1.87 6.30 -8.28
CA GLY A 79 -0.97 5.91 -7.19
C GLY A 79 -0.91 6.95 -6.11
N ILE A 80 -0.84 8.22 -6.48
CA ILE A 80 -0.83 9.33 -5.53
C ILE A 80 -2.14 9.37 -4.76
N ARG A 81 -3.29 9.28 -5.47
CA ARG A 81 -4.61 9.31 -4.84
C ARG A 81 -4.78 8.19 -3.82
N LEU A 82 -4.34 6.98 -4.18
CA LEU A 82 -4.46 5.83 -3.28
C LEU A 82 -3.56 5.99 -2.06
N THR A 83 -2.31 6.42 -2.27
CA THR A 83 -1.40 6.60 -1.13
C THR A 83 -1.91 7.69 -0.19
N GLU A 84 -2.40 8.80 -0.74
CA GLU A 84 -2.97 9.86 0.09
C GLU A 84 -4.19 9.37 0.86
N ASN A 85 -5.02 8.54 0.22
CA ASN A 85 -6.17 7.94 0.88
C ASN A 85 -5.74 7.08 2.06
N ARG A 86 -4.70 6.26 1.87
CA ARG A 86 -4.21 5.40 2.96
C ARG A 86 -3.52 6.19 4.06
N LEU A 87 -2.84 7.28 3.71
CA LEU A 87 -2.25 8.16 4.72
C LEU A 87 -3.34 8.78 5.60
N ALA A 88 -4.44 9.23 5.00
CA ALA A 88 -5.56 9.77 5.75
C ALA A 88 -6.20 8.70 6.64
N TRP A 89 -6.37 7.49 6.12
CA TRP A 89 -6.91 6.37 6.87
C TRP A 89 -6.03 6.04 8.08
N ALA A 90 -4.72 6.03 7.89
CA ALA A 90 -3.76 5.77 8.96
C ALA A 90 -3.82 6.85 10.04
N ARG A 91 -3.93 8.12 9.62
CA ARG A 91 -4.05 9.23 10.55
C ARG A 91 -5.33 9.13 11.38
N ASP A 92 -6.44 8.79 10.74
CA ASP A 92 -7.72 8.64 11.43
C ASP A 92 -7.67 7.50 12.45
N ARG A 93 -6.86 6.48 12.20
CA ARG A 93 -6.66 5.37 13.12
C ARG A 93 -5.59 5.66 14.17
N GLN A 94 -4.98 6.84 14.12
CA GLN A 94 -3.95 7.27 15.07
C GLN A 94 -2.71 6.37 15.03
N LEU A 95 -2.39 5.81 13.88
CA LEU A 95 -1.13 5.09 13.70
C LEU A 95 0.02 6.08 13.79
N GLU A 96 1.12 5.68 14.42
CA GLU A 96 2.26 6.58 14.62
C GLU A 96 3.05 6.80 13.34
N ALA A 97 3.20 5.76 12.53
CA ALA A 97 3.97 5.85 11.29
C ALA A 97 3.58 4.72 10.36
N LEU A 98 3.81 4.95 9.08
CA LEU A 98 3.73 3.94 8.05
C LEU A 98 5.14 3.57 7.59
N TYR A 99 5.36 2.27 7.43
CA TYR A 99 6.57 1.69 6.86
C TYR A 99 6.24 1.04 5.55
N LEU A 100 7.22 0.90 4.68
CA LEU A 100 7.07 0.12 3.46
C LEU A 100 8.42 -0.43 3.02
N LEU A 101 8.38 -1.46 2.20
CA LEU A 101 9.55 -2.00 1.50
C LEU A 101 9.28 -1.88 0.01
N THR A 102 10.26 -1.35 -0.73
CA THR A 102 10.11 -1.20 -2.18
C THR A 102 11.44 -1.47 -2.88
N THR A 103 11.36 -2.08 -4.05
CA THR A 103 12.55 -2.33 -4.87
C THR A 103 12.76 -1.20 -5.88
N THR A 104 11.69 -0.56 -6.35
CA THR A 104 11.79 0.44 -7.42
C THR A 104 11.04 1.74 -7.14
N GLY A 105 10.20 1.77 -6.11
CA GLY A 105 9.28 2.89 -5.88
C GLY A 105 9.81 3.99 -4.98
N ALA A 106 11.08 3.92 -4.53
CA ALA A 106 11.59 4.90 -3.57
C ALA A 106 11.41 6.35 -4.04
N PRO A 107 11.73 6.72 -5.30
CA PRO A 107 11.51 8.10 -5.73
C PRO A 107 10.05 8.54 -5.65
N PHE A 108 9.12 7.63 -5.96
CA PHE A 108 7.69 7.93 -5.89
C PHE A 108 7.28 8.23 -4.45
N PHE A 109 7.66 7.35 -3.52
CA PHE A 109 7.26 7.51 -2.12
C PHE A 109 7.99 8.68 -1.46
N ALA A 110 9.23 8.98 -1.88
CA ALA A 110 9.95 10.13 -1.35
C ALA A 110 9.18 11.43 -1.62
N ARG A 111 8.56 11.54 -2.79
CA ARG A 111 7.76 12.73 -3.12
C ARG A 111 6.52 12.84 -2.25
N LEU A 112 6.09 11.75 -1.64
CA LEU A 112 4.93 11.72 -0.76
C LEU A 112 5.31 11.81 0.71
N GLY A 113 6.56 12.15 1.01
CA GLY A 113 7.01 12.42 2.38
C GLY A 113 7.62 11.24 3.09
N PHE A 114 7.81 10.10 2.41
CA PHE A 114 8.51 8.98 3.01
C PHE A 114 10.01 9.20 2.94
N VAL A 115 10.74 8.76 3.96
CA VAL A 115 12.20 8.83 3.98
C VAL A 115 12.76 7.43 4.14
N GLU A 116 13.89 7.19 3.51
CA GLU A 116 14.57 5.91 3.64
C GLU A 116 15.16 5.77 5.03
N VAL A 117 14.95 4.59 5.65
CA VAL A 117 15.48 4.28 6.98
C VAL A 117 16.08 2.88 6.94
N PRO A 118 17.02 2.57 7.85
CA PRO A 118 17.53 1.22 7.94
C PRO A 118 16.40 0.24 8.25
N ARG A 119 16.41 -0.90 7.60
CA ARG A 119 15.39 -1.92 7.78
C ARG A 119 15.33 -2.38 9.25
N ALA A 120 16.50 -2.47 9.89
CA ALA A 120 16.58 -2.88 11.29
C ALA A 120 16.03 -1.84 12.27
N SER A 121 15.77 -0.61 11.82
CA SER A 121 15.20 0.44 12.68
C SER A 121 13.68 0.33 12.82
N ALA A 122 13.04 -0.51 12.01
CA ALA A 122 11.58 -0.67 12.11
C ALA A 122 11.22 -1.34 13.44
N PRO A 123 10.03 -1.03 13.99
CA PRO A 123 9.58 -1.69 15.22
C PRO A 123 9.50 -3.20 15.07
N ALA A 124 9.65 -3.92 16.20
CA ALA A 124 9.63 -5.38 16.19
C ALA A 124 8.36 -5.93 15.55
N ALA A 125 7.21 -5.29 15.80
CA ALA A 125 5.95 -5.75 15.23
C ALA A 125 5.95 -5.68 13.69
N ILE A 126 6.58 -4.64 13.13
CA ILE A 126 6.73 -4.50 11.68
C ILE A 126 7.73 -5.54 11.14
N GLN A 127 8.83 -5.75 11.86
CA GLN A 127 9.84 -6.73 11.43
C GLN A 127 9.30 -8.15 11.43
N ALA A 128 8.32 -8.44 12.26
CA ALA A 128 7.68 -9.76 12.31
C ALA A 128 6.66 -9.96 11.18
N SER A 129 6.32 -8.91 10.42
CA SER A 129 5.38 -9.03 9.32
C SER A 129 5.95 -9.95 8.22
N ARG A 130 5.05 -10.50 7.41
CA ARG A 130 5.48 -11.41 6.34
C ARG A 130 6.44 -10.73 5.37
N GLU A 131 6.17 -9.47 5.02
CA GLU A 131 7.04 -8.77 4.07
C GLU A 131 8.44 -8.55 4.61
N PHE A 132 8.55 -8.12 5.87
CA PHE A 132 9.86 -7.92 6.48
C PHE A 132 10.55 -9.24 6.80
N ALA A 133 9.78 -10.30 7.08
CA ALA A 133 10.33 -11.59 7.46
C ALA A 133 10.86 -12.42 6.29
N GLY A 134 10.78 -11.90 5.04
CA GLY A 134 11.41 -12.59 3.93
C GLY A 134 10.61 -12.65 2.63
N VAL A 135 9.38 -12.14 2.62
CA VAL A 135 8.58 -12.13 1.39
C VAL A 135 9.17 -11.12 0.40
N CYS A 136 9.64 -9.99 0.88
CA CYS A 136 10.29 -8.98 0.03
C CYS A 136 11.79 -9.28 -0.08
N PRO A 137 12.41 -9.00 -1.25
CA PRO A 137 13.85 -9.22 -1.42
C PRO A 137 14.68 -8.42 -0.42
N SER A 138 15.87 -8.94 -0.11
CA SER A 138 16.80 -8.22 0.77
C SER A 138 17.26 -6.89 0.16
N SER A 139 17.15 -6.74 -1.17
CA SER A 139 17.49 -5.50 -1.86
C SER A 139 16.43 -4.42 -1.73
N ALA A 140 15.25 -4.74 -1.18
CA ALA A 140 14.20 -3.76 -1.00
C ALA A 140 14.62 -2.69 0.01
N VAL A 141 14.27 -1.43 -0.31
CA VAL A 141 14.56 -0.28 0.55
C VAL A 141 13.42 -0.13 1.55
N CYS A 142 13.76 0.15 2.80
CA CYS A 142 12.77 0.43 3.83
C CYS A 142 12.54 1.94 3.90
N MET A 143 11.28 2.36 3.92
CA MET A 143 10.93 3.76 4.03
C MET A 143 9.90 3.96 5.13
N ARG A 144 9.88 5.19 5.69
CA ARG A 144 9.01 5.53 6.82
C ARG A 144 8.43 6.92 6.63
N ARG A 145 7.17 7.08 7.03
CA ARG A 145 6.55 8.40 7.13
C ARG A 145 5.66 8.45 8.36
N GLY A 146 5.78 9.53 9.15
CA GLY A 146 4.86 9.75 10.26
C GLY A 146 3.45 10.00 9.74
N SER A 147 2.47 9.30 10.29
CA SER A 147 1.10 9.39 9.79
C SER A 147 0.42 10.69 10.19
N ALA A 148 0.97 11.42 11.16
CA ALA A 148 0.41 12.70 11.58
C ALA A 148 0.71 13.85 10.62
N GLY A 149 1.36 13.59 9.49
CA GLY A 149 1.63 14.60 8.48
C GLY A 149 2.85 15.44 8.74
N ARG A 150 3.74 14.99 9.60
CA ARG A 150 4.97 15.70 9.95
C ARG A 150 6.18 15.03 9.41
#